data_e28387c204c606c5a457d2eee026ea5e
#
_entry.id   e28387c204c606c5a457d2eee026ea5e
#
_cell.length_a   1.000
_cell.length_b   1.000
_cell.length_c   1.000
_cell.angle_alpha   90.00
_cell.angle_beta   90.00
_cell.angle_gamma   90.00
#
_symmetry.space_group_name_H-M   'P 1'
#
loop_
_entity.id
_entity.type
_entity.pdbx_description
1 polymer ?
#
loop_
_entity_poly.entity_id
_entity_poly.type
_entity_poly.pdbx_seq_one_letter_code
_entity_poly.pdbx_strand_id
1 'polypeptide(L)'
;MVSVHPPIVGFLGPERAEELAGKGLFADDLEGLASAWRTNGQRWTSTVTRALARPPEQLALRVDGEWAFVETLRHLIFVTDTWVGDVIEESTEGYHPWGLPPDFFAHAAGPLGLAVDATPAFDEVLAVREARSSHVAEVLERLDPADLQRTCVPRDGQFLVVGALQAVVFEEWAHHEYATRDLTTIEADHSA
;
A
#
# COMPACT_ATOMS: atom_id res chain seq x y z
N MET A 1 -11.05 -1.62 29.42
CA MET A 1 -10.53 -2.49 28.38
C MET A 1 -10.71 -1.73 27.06
N VAL A 2 -9.66 -1.20 26.49
CA VAL A 2 -9.69 -0.59 25.15
C VAL A 2 -9.75 -1.77 24.18
N SER A 3 -10.78 -1.82 23.35
CA SER A 3 -10.92 -2.89 22.35
C SER A 3 -9.85 -2.65 21.28
N VAL A 4 -8.88 -3.56 21.19
CA VAL A 4 -7.89 -3.56 20.12
C VAL A 4 -8.58 -4.17 18.91
N HIS A 5 -9.03 -3.34 17.99
CA HIS A 5 -9.56 -3.81 16.72
C HIS A 5 -8.42 -3.89 15.70
N PRO A 6 -8.26 -5.00 14.97
CA PRO A 6 -7.40 -4.99 13.79
C PRO A 6 -7.96 -3.93 12.83
N PRO A 7 -7.12 -3.00 12.33
CA PRO A 7 -7.58 -1.84 11.57
C PRO A 7 -8.41 -2.19 10.34
N ILE A 8 -8.15 -3.34 9.75
CA ILE A 8 -8.86 -3.78 8.54
C ILE A 8 -10.23 -4.37 8.80
N VAL A 9 -10.45 -5.13 9.88
CA VAL A 9 -11.80 -5.71 10.15
C VAL A 9 -12.79 -4.60 10.44
N GLY A 10 -12.36 -3.49 11.06
CA GLY A 10 -13.18 -2.29 11.23
C GLY A 10 -13.51 -1.58 9.91
N PHE A 11 -12.62 -1.66 8.92
CA PHE A 11 -12.76 -0.96 7.64
C PHE A 11 -13.50 -1.80 6.58
N LEU A 12 -13.25 -3.12 6.53
CA LEU A 12 -13.78 -4.03 5.50
C LEU A 12 -15.06 -4.75 5.90
N GLY A 13 -15.32 -4.87 7.18
CA GLY A 13 -16.34 -5.78 7.70
C GLY A 13 -15.95 -7.26 7.57
N PRO A 14 -16.60 -8.15 8.36
CA PRO A 14 -16.23 -9.55 8.44
C PRO A 14 -16.42 -10.31 7.12
N GLU A 15 -17.46 -10.01 6.34
CA GLU A 15 -17.75 -10.68 5.05
C GLU A 15 -16.64 -10.43 4.03
N ARG A 16 -16.11 -9.21 3.98
CA ARG A 16 -15.02 -8.86 3.06
C ARG A 16 -13.70 -9.48 3.49
N ALA A 17 -13.43 -9.53 4.78
CA ALA A 17 -12.25 -10.23 5.31
C ALA A 17 -12.27 -11.72 4.97
N GLU A 18 -13.44 -12.39 5.07
CA GLU A 18 -13.63 -13.80 4.70
C GLU A 18 -13.44 -14.03 3.19
N GLU A 19 -13.98 -13.15 2.35
CA GLU A 19 -13.75 -13.20 0.89
C GLU A 19 -12.25 -13.10 0.54
N LEU A 20 -11.53 -12.17 1.17
CA LEU A 20 -10.10 -11.97 0.94
C LEU A 20 -9.26 -13.13 1.47
N ALA A 21 -9.64 -13.72 2.62
CA ALA A 21 -9.01 -14.92 3.13
C ALA A 21 -9.18 -16.09 2.16
N GLY A 22 -10.37 -16.25 1.58
CA GLY A 22 -10.63 -17.25 0.54
C GLY A 22 -9.79 -17.08 -0.73
N LYS A 23 -9.29 -15.86 -0.99
CA LYS A 23 -8.36 -15.54 -2.07
C LYS A 23 -6.88 -15.65 -1.65
N GLY A 24 -6.57 -16.03 -0.41
CA GLY A 24 -5.22 -16.05 0.14
C GLY A 24 -4.60 -14.65 0.34
N LEU A 25 -5.44 -13.63 0.42
CA LEU A 25 -5.04 -12.22 0.56
C LEU A 25 -5.19 -11.69 1.98
N PHE A 26 -5.79 -12.48 2.88
CA PHE A 26 -6.00 -12.13 4.27
C PHE A 26 -5.60 -13.31 5.14
N ALA A 27 -4.44 -13.20 5.77
CA ALA A 27 -3.87 -14.23 6.65
C ALA A 27 -3.62 -13.63 8.04
N ASP A 28 -3.61 -14.50 9.04
CA ASP A 28 -3.34 -14.17 10.45
C ASP A 28 -2.03 -14.80 10.97
N ASP A 29 -1.27 -15.42 10.06
CA ASP A 29 0.06 -15.96 10.31
C ASP A 29 1.10 -15.43 9.34
N LEU A 30 2.39 -15.54 9.71
CA LEU A 30 3.51 -15.01 8.90
C LEU A 30 3.65 -15.68 7.55
N GLU A 31 3.41 -16.99 7.45
CA GLU A 31 3.54 -17.72 6.18
C GLU A 31 2.50 -17.24 5.18
N GLY A 32 1.26 -17.12 5.61
CA GLY A 32 0.16 -16.60 4.79
C GLY A 32 0.36 -15.16 4.38
N LEU A 33 0.78 -14.27 5.30
CA LEU A 33 1.08 -12.86 5.01
C LEU A 33 2.24 -12.74 4.01
N ALA A 34 3.33 -13.48 4.20
CA ALA A 34 4.46 -13.49 3.26
C ALA A 34 4.07 -14.07 1.89
N SER A 35 3.18 -15.07 1.85
CA SER A 35 2.64 -15.64 0.61
C SER A 35 1.78 -14.62 -0.14
N ALA A 36 0.88 -13.93 0.58
CA ALA A 36 0.03 -12.88 0.01
C ALA A 36 0.88 -11.71 -0.52
N TRP A 37 1.91 -11.30 0.24
CA TRP A 37 2.85 -10.27 -0.18
C TRP A 37 3.57 -10.63 -1.48
N ARG A 38 4.14 -11.84 -1.58
CA ARG A 38 4.79 -12.33 -2.82
C ARG A 38 3.83 -12.37 -4.00
N THR A 39 2.59 -12.81 -3.76
CA THR A 39 1.56 -12.86 -4.81
C THR A 39 1.24 -11.46 -5.35
N ASN A 40 1.06 -10.47 -4.47
CA ASN A 40 0.87 -9.08 -4.87
C ASN A 40 2.09 -8.55 -5.65
N GLY A 41 3.31 -8.84 -5.19
CA GLY A 41 4.54 -8.43 -5.89
C GLY A 41 4.62 -8.97 -7.32
N GLN A 42 4.24 -10.24 -7.54
CA GLN A 42 4.19 -10.83 -8.90
C GLN A 42 3.16 -10.13 -9.80
N ARG A 43 1.99 -9.81 -9.25
CA ARG A 43 0.94 -9.06 -9.95
C ARG A 43 1.42 -7.66 -10.33
N TRP A 44 2.03 -6.93 -9.38
CA TRP A 44 2.58 -5.61 -9.63
C TRP A 44 3.71 -5.63 -10.67
N THR A 45 4.58 -6.63 -10.67
CA THR A 45 5.63 -6.79 -11.69
C THR A 45 5.05 -6.81 -13.10
N SER A 46 3.97 -7.57 -13.31
CA SER A 46 3.27 -7.62 -14.61
C SER A 46 2.67 -6.25 -14.99
N THR A 47 2.01 -5.58 -14.04
CA THR A 47 1.35 -4.30 -14.26
C THR A 47 2.36 -3.17 -14.51
N VAL A 48 3.47 -3.13 -13.77
CA VAL A 48 4.56 -2.18 -13.99
C VAL A 48 5.22 -2.40 -15.34
N THR A 49 5.39 -3.65 -15.78
CA THR A 49 5.92 -3.95 -17.12
C THR A 49 5.02 -3.38 -18.22
N ARG A 50 3.70 -3.44 -18.08
CA ARG A 50 2.75 -2.79 -19.00
C ARG A 50 2.90 -1.27 -18.94
N ALA A 51 3.00 -0.69 -17.74
CA ALA A 51 3.14 0.75 -17.55
C ALA A 51 4.44 1.28 -18.19
N LEU A 52 5.56 0.59 -18.04
CA LEU A 52 6.85 0.94 -18.65
C LEU A 52 6.82 1.00 -20.19
N ALA A 53 5.86 0.33 -20.82
CA ALA A 53 5.65 0.40 -22.26
C ALA A 53 4.81 1.63 -22.69
N ARG A 54 4.36 2.46 -21.75
CA ARG A 54 3.53 3.64 -22.02
C ARG A 54 4.34 4.94 -21.93
N PRO A 55 3.95 5.97 -22.70
CA PRO A 55 4.47 7.32 -22.48
C PRO A 55 4.15 7.81 -21.06
N PRO A 56 5.10 8.47 -20.37
CA PRO A 56 4.89 8.93 -18.99
C PRO A 56 3.65 9.81 -18.79
N GLU A 57 3.27 10.61 -19.78
CA GLU A 57 2.09 11.46 -19.76
C GLU A 57 0.79 10.66 -19.65
N GLN A 58 0.74 9.44 -20.17
CA GLN A 58 -0.41 8.55 -20.02
C GLN A 58 -0.56 8.01 -18.60
N LEU A 59 0.57 7.80 -17.90
CA LEU A 59 0.58 7.33 -16.52
C LEU A 59 0.16 8.42 -15.50
N ALA A 60 0.11 9.68 -15.94
CA ALA A 60 -0.39 10.81 -15.17
C ALA A 60 -1.89 11.11 -15.45
N LEU A 61 -2.54 10.35 -16.33
CA LEU A 61 -3.97 10.52 -16.61
C LEU A 61 -4.82 9.87 -15.51
N ARG A 62 -5.79 10.63 -15.04
CA ARG A 62 -6.83 10.12 -14.13
C ARG A 62 -7.97 9.51 -14.96
N VAL A 63 -8.35 8.29 -14.63
CA VAL A 63 -9.49 7.59 -15.21
C VAL A 63 -10.68 7.72 -14.27
N ASP A 64 -11.84 8.15 -14.79
CA ASP A 64 -13.08 8.36 -14.02
C ASP A 64 -12.94 9.28 -12.78
N GLY A 65 -11.93 10.15 -12.78
CA GLY A 65 -11.66 11.07 -11.67
C GLY A 65 -10.91 10.44 -10.49
N GLU A 66 -10.54 9.17 -10.57
CA GLU A 66 -9.72 8.48 -9.58
C GLU A 66 -8.23 8.80 -9.76
N TRP A 67 -7.39 8.31 -8.86
CA TRP A 67 -5.94 8.54 -8.91
C TRP A 67 -5.31 8.00 -10.19
N ALA A 68 -4.40 8.78 -10.78
CA ALA A 68 -3.56 8.31 -11.88
C ALA A 68 -2.63 7.18 -11.41
N PHE A 69 -2.09 6.42 -12.37
CA PHE A 69 -1.18 5.31 -12.06
C PHE A 69 -0.01 5.74 -11.16
N VAL A 70 0.63 6.87 -11.46
CA VAL A 70 1.73 7.42 -10.64
C VAL A 70 1.25 7.82 -9.24
N GLU A 71 0.05 8.40 -9.12
CA GLU A 71 -0.54 8.77 -7.84
C GLU A 71 -0.85 7.54 -6.98
N THR A 72 -1.31 6.46 -7.60
CA THR A 72 -1.52 5.16 -6.93
C THR A 72 -0.21 4.60 -6.36
N LEU A 73 0.89 4.65 -7.11
CA LEU A 73 2.20 4.23 -6.58
C LEU A 73 2.67 5.11 -5.42
N ARG A 74 2.45 6.42 -5.50
CA ARG A 74 2.74 7.36 -4.41
C ARG A 74 1.92 7.05 -3.15
N HIS A 75 0.65 6.66 -3.34
CA HIS A 75 -0.18 6.23 -2.22
C HIS A 75 0.38 4.96 -1.54
N LEU A 76 0.85 3.99 -2.29
CA LEU A 76 1.46 2.79 -1.72
C LEU A 76 2.79 3.05 -1.00
N ILE A 77 3.55 4.11 -1.38
CA ILE A 77 4.68 4.60 -0.58
C ILE A 77 4.17 5.09 0.78
N PHE A 78 3.12 5.94 0.79
CA PHE A 78 2.51 6.44 2.04
C PHE A 78 1.98 5.30 2.92
N VAL A 79 1.30 4.32 2.34
CA VAL A 79 0.78 3.14 3.05
C VAL A 79 1.90 2.38 3.76
N THR A 80 3.02 2.16 3.08
CA THR A 80 4.16 1.46 3.67
C THR A 80 4.80 2.28 4.79
N ASP A 81 5.03 3.58 4.58
CA ASP A 81 5.58 4.47 5.60
C ASP A 81 4.67 4.53 6.83
N THR A 82 3.34 4.49 6.64
CA THR A 82 2.37 4.48 7.75
C THR A 82 2.40 3.16 8.50
N TRP A 83 2.12 2.07 7.83
CA TRP A 83 1.85 0.80 8.51
C TRP A 83 3.10 0.05 8.92
N VAL A 84 4.15 0.13 8.12
CA VAL A 84 5.42 -0.52 8.45
C VAL A 84 6.32 0.45 9.22
N GLY A 85 6.60 1.62 8.67
CA GLY A 85 7.49 2.59 9.30
C GLY A 85 6.97 3.11 10.63
N ASP A 86 5.82 3.77 10.63
CA ASP A 86 5.30 4.44 11.84
C ASP A 86 4.68 3.45 12.84
N VAL A 87 3.88 2.46 12.37
CA VAL A 87 3.15 1.54 13.27
C VAL A 87 4.02 0.38 13.73
N ILE A 88 4.65 -0.39 12.85
CA ILE A 88 5.35 -1.63 13.23
C ILE A 88 6.72 -1.33 13.80
N GLU A 89 7.48 -0.43 13.16
CA GLU A 89 8.88 -0.14 13.52
C GLU A 89 9.03 1.06 14.46
N GLU A 90 7.96 1.85 14.64
CA GLU A 90 7.99 3.08 15.44
C GLU A 90 9.14 4.01 14.98
N SER A 91 9.36 4.06 13.66
CA SER A 91 10.48 4.75 13.05
C SER A 91 10.40 6.26 13.26
N THR A 92 11.55 6.87 13.52
CA THR A 92 11.71 8.33 13.60
C THR A 92 12.17 8.96 12.28
N GLU A 93 12.42 8.16 11.25
CA GLU A 93 12.91 8.65 9.96
C GLU A 93 11.88 9.48 9.17
N GLY A 94 10.60 9.34 9.54
CA GLY A 94 9.51 10.06 8.89
C GLY A 94 9.08 9.44 7.56
N TYR A 95 8.15 10.15 6.91
CA TYR A 95 7.55 9.72 5.65
C TYR A 95 8.38 10.19 4.45
N HIS A 96 8.39 9.41 3.38
CA HIS A 96 8.98 9.87 2.13
C HIS A 96 8.16 11.05 1.56
N PRO A 97 8.78 12.16 1.11
CA PRO A 97 8.04 13.34 0.65
C PRO A 97 7.03 13.08 -0.48
N TRP A 98 7.27 12.05 -1.29
CA TRP A 98 6.36 11.68 -2.39
C TRP A 98 5.19 10.78 -1.96
N GLY A 99 5.10 10.40 -0.69
CA GLY A 99 3.92 9.70 -0.19
C GLY A 99 2.66 10.53 -0.44
N LEU A 100 1.59 9.89 -0.94
CA LEU A 100 0.31 10.53 -1.19
C LEU A 100 -0.74 9.98 -0.23
N PRO A 101 -1.18 10.76 0.77
CA PRO A 101 -2.22 10.34 1.70
C PRO A 101 -3.59 10.36 1.02
N PRO A 102 -4.57 9.58 1.50
CA PRO A 102 -5.95 9.73 1.05
C PRO A 102 -6.53 11.08 1.47
N ASP A 103 -7.55 11.56 0.76
CA ASP A 103 -8.13 12.91 0.96
C ASP A 103 -8.54 13.20 2.41
N PHE A 104 -9.12 12.20 3.10
CA PHE A 104 -9.53 12.35 4.50
C PHE A 104 -8.33 12.55 5.46
N PHE A 105 -7.12 12.21 5.02
CA PHE A 105 -5.87 12.37 5.78
C PHE A 105 -5.00 13.53 5.27
N ALA A 106 -5.45 14.26 4.26
CA ALA A 106 -4.70 15.37 3.63
C ALA A 106 -4.26 16.46 4.64
N HIS A 107 -5.02 16.66 5.72
CA HIS A 107 -4.69 17.60 6.79
C HIS A 107 -3.36 17.29 7.51
N ALA A 108 -2.93 16.04 7.52
CA ALA A 108 -1.68 15.60 8.14
C ALA A 108 -0.46 15.72 7.20
N ALA A 109 -0.66 16.02 5.92
CA ALA A 109 0.42 16.03 4.93
C ALA A 109 1.57 16.98 5.30
N GLY A 110 1.26 18.22 5.69
CA GLY A 110 2.28 19.20 6.10
C GLY A 110 3.10 18.75 7.30
N PRO A 111 2.48 18.37 8.44
CA PRO A 111 3.18 17.82 9.59
C PRO A 111 4.05 16.59 9.30
N LEU A 112 3.65 15.76 8.33
CA LEU A 112 4.41 14.57 7.92
C LEU A 112 5.49 14.86 6.86
N GLY A 113 5.60 16.10 6.39
CA GLY A 113 6.58 16.48 5.36
C GLY A 113 6.25 15.98 3.95
N LEU A 114 4.96 15.66 3.68
CA LEU A 114 4.52 15.16 2.39
C LEU A 114 4.34 16.29 1.37
N ALA A 115 4.92 16.13 0.20
CA ALA A 115 4.78 17.05 -0.93
C ALA A 115 3.64 16.58 -1.86
N VAL A 116 2.38 16.75 -1.42
CA VAL A 116 1.19 16.24 -2.12
C VAL A 116 1.07 16.75 -3.55
N ASP A 117 1.43 18.01 -3.78
CA ASP A 117 1.39 18.67 -5.09
C ASP A 117 2.61 18.36 -5.97
N ALA A 118 3.58 17.58 -5.47
CA ALA A 118 4.74 17.21 -6.27
C ALA A 118 4.33 16.30 -7.45
N THR A 119 5.00 16.48 -8.57
CA THR A 119 4.84 15.68 -9.79
C THR A 119 6.16 14.99 -10.14
N PRO A 120 6.66 14.07 -9.30
CA PRO A 120 7.89 13.35 -9.57
C PRO A 120 7.78 12.50 -10.84
N ALA A 121 8.90 12.22 -11.50
CA ALA A 121 8.92 11.35 -12.66
C ALA A 121 8.55 9.90 -12.27
N PHE A 122 7.94 9.18 -13.20
CA PHE A 122 7.45 7.82 -12.95
C PHE A 122 8.55 6.87 -12.47
N ASP A 123 9.73 6.92 -13.10
CA ASP A 123 10.89 6.08 -12.75
C ASP A 123 11.42 6.39 -11.34
N GLU A 124 11.39 7.66 -10.92
CA GLU A 124 11.77 8.05 -9.56
C GLU A 124 10.78 7.49 -8.52
N VAL A 125 9.46 7.62 -8.78
CA VAL A 125 8.41 7.05 -7.91
C VAL A 125 8.53 5.55 -7.83
N LEU A 126 8.76 4.89 -8.97
CA LEU A 126 8.92 3.44 -9.04
C LEU A 126 10.10 2.96 -8.19
N ALA A 127 11.25 3.64 -8.28
CA ALA A 127 12.44 3.28 -7.48
C ALA A 127 12.17 3.38 -5.96
N VAL A 128 11.49 4.43 -5.51
CA VAL A 128 11.08 4.55 -4.09
C VAL A 128 10.10 3.46 -3.71
N ARG A 129 9.12 3.18 -4.56
CA ARG A 129 8.11 2.15 -4.35
C ARG A 129 8.74 0.75 -4.25
N GLU A 130 9.72 0.43 -5.10
CA GLU A 130 10.46 -0.83 -5.06
C GLU A 130 11.27 -0.98 -3.77
N ALA A 131 11.94 0.09 -3.32
CA ALA A 131 12.65 0.10 -2.04
C ALA A 131 11.70 -0.16 -0.86
N ARG A 132 10.50 0.45 -0.85
CA ARG A 132 9.48 0.21 0.18
C ARG A 132 8.93 -1.22 0.15
N SER A 133 8.71 -1.76 -1.05
CA SER A 133 8.27 -3.14 -1.21
C SER A 133 9.30 -4.15 -0.69
N SER A 134 10.57 -3.92 -0.97
CA SER A 134 11.68 -4.75 -0.46
C SER A 134 11.75 -4.68 1.06
N HIS A 135 11.57 -3.49 1.63
CA HIS A 135 11.57 -3.30 3.07
C HIS A 135 10.44 -4.08 3.79
N VAL A 136 9.22 -4.11 3.22
CA VAL A 136 8.14 -4.94 3.77
C VAL A 136 8.52 -6.43 3.75
N ALA A 137 9.16 -6.91 2.68
CA ALA A 137 9.62 -8.29 2.62
C ALA A 137 10.64 -8.60 3.70
N GLU A 138 11.61 -7.69 3.93
CA GLU A 138 12.60 -7.82 5.02
C GLU A 138 11.95 -7.82 6.40
N VAL A 139 10.91 -6.99 6.61
CA VAL A 139 10.14 -6.98 7.87
C VAL A 139 9.46 -8.32 8.08
N LEU A 140 8.78 -8.87 7.07
CA LEU A 140 8.13 -10.18 7.15
C LEU A 140 9.12 -11.32 7.45
N GLU A 141 10.35 -11.26 6.90
CA GLU A 141 11.39 -12.28 7.12
C GLU A 141 11.98 -12.26 8.54
N ARG A 142 12.03 -11.08 9.19
CA ARG A 142 12.66 -10.94 10.52
C ARG A 142 11.69 -11.08 11.70
N LEU A 143 10.37 -11.03 11.45
CA LEU A 143 9.37 -11.19 12.51
C LEU A 143 9.23 -12.64 12.94
N ASP A 144 9.08 -12.85 14.26
CA ASP A 144 8.67 -14.13 14.82
C ASP A 144 7.13 -14.21 14.92
N PRO A 145 6.53 -15.42 14.91
CA PRO A 145 5.08 -15.56 15.06
C PRO A 145 4.50 -14.89 16.31
N ALA A 146 5.27 -14.79 17.39
CA ALA A 146 4.85 -14.10 18.60
C ALA A 146 4.73 -12.58 18.40
N ASP A 147 5.51 -11.99 17.50
CA ASP A 147 5.47 -10.55 17.21
C ASP A 147 4.13 -10.11 16.61
N LEU A 148 3.41 -10.99 15.93
CA LEU A 148 2.10 -10.70 15.34
C LEU A 148 1.07 -10.20 16.36
N GLN A 149 1.21 -10.62 17.61
CA GLN A 149 0.34 -10.23 18.72
C GLN A 149 0.87 -9.01 19.48
N ARG A 150 2.02 -8.47 19.12
CA ARG A 150 2.58 -7.26 19.73
C ARG A 150 1.68 -6.08 19.42
N THR A 151 1.36 -5.30 20.45
CA THR A 151 0.63 -4.04 20.31
C THR A 151 1.61 -2.92 19.99
N CYS A 152 1.35 -2.19 18.94
CA CYS A 152 2.02 -0.97 18.55
C CYS A 152 1.15 0.22 18.93
N VAL A 153 1.78 1.31 19.37
CA VAL A 153 1.08 2.53 19.82
C VAL A 153 1.61 3.74 19.05
N PRO A 154 1.28 3.85 17.74
CA PRO A 154 1.59 5.05 17.00
C PRO A 154 0.78 6.24 17.50
N ARG A 155 0.98 7.42 16.89
CA ARG A 155 0.36 8.69 17.32
C ARG A 155 -1.14 8.63 17.50
N ASP A 156 -1.84 7.84 16.66
CA ASP A 156 -3.30 7.84 16.55
C ASP A 156 -3.91 6.44 16.73
N GLY A 157 -3.62 5.77 17.86
CA GLY A 157 -4.32 4.54 18.18
C GLY A 157 -3.45 3.41 18.72
N GLN A 158 -4.04 2.22 18.79
CA GLN A 158 -3.36 0.98 19.14
C GLN A 158 -3.66 -0.06 18.07
N PHE A 159 -2.62 -0.68 17.55
CA PHE A 159 -2.72 -1.68 16.50
C PHE A 159 -1.94 -2.95 16.88
N LEU A 160 -2.39 -4.09 16.42
CA LEU A 160 -1.56 -5.30 16.43
C LEU A 160 -0.68 -5.33 15.16
N VAL A 161 0.53 -5.85 15.27
CA VAL A 161 1.42 -6.05 14.12
C VAL A 161 0.72 -6.81 12.99
N VAL A 162 -0.02 -7.88 13.30
CA VAL A 162 -0.79 -8.62 12.31
C VAL A 162 -1.78 -7.73 11.56
N GLY A 163 -2.48 -6.84 12.26
CA GLY A 163 -3.44 -5.92 11.64
C GLY A 163 -2.77 -4.90 10.71
N ALA A 164 -1.60 -4.38 11.09
CA ALA A 164 -0.83 -3.47 10.26
C ALA A 164 -0.33 -4.17 8.98
N LEU A 165 0.17 -5.41 9.08
CA LEU A 165 0.59 -6.20 7.93
C LEU A 165 -0.58 -6.56 7.00
N GLN A 166 -1.74 -6.91 7.57
CA GLN A 166 -2.96 -7.13 6.81
C GLN A 166 -3.38 -5.87 6.04
N ALA A 167 -3.22 -4.67 6.66
CA ALA A 167 -3.50 -3.41 6.01
C ALA A 167 -2.62 -3.22 4.76
N VAL A 168 -1.32 -3.39 4.89
CA VAL A 168 -0.38 -3.25 3.77
C VAL A 168 -0.71 -4.24 2.63
N VAL A 169 -0.94 -5.50 2.96
CA VAL A 169 -1.27 -6.54 1.96
C VAL A 169 -2.58 -6.22 1.23
N PHE A 170 -3.58 -5.74 1.97
CA PHE A 170 -4.86 -5.34 1.38
C PHE A 170 -4.75 -4.14 0.46
N GLU A 171 -4.06 -3.08 0.90
CA GLU A 171 -3.85 -1.85 0.11
C GLU A 171 -3.12 -2.17 -1.21
N GLU A 172 -2.12 -3.03 -1.16
CA GLU A 172 -1.42 -3.51 -2.35
C GLU A 172 -2.35 -4.21 -3.35
N TRP A 173 -3.22 -5.08 -2.83
CA TRP A 173 -4.17 -5.80 -3.68
C TRP A 173 -5.23 -4.84 -4.25
N ALA A 174 -5.85 -4.02 -3.42
CA ALA A 174 -6.94 -3.13 -3.83
C ALA A 174 -6.47 -2.12 -4.89
N HIS A 175 -5.32 -1.48 -4.64
CA HIS A 175 -4.78 -0.50 -5.56
C HIS A 175 -4.22 -1.13 -6.84
N HIS A 176 -3.78 -2.39 -6.81
CA HIS A 176 -3.46 -3.14 -8.02
C HIS A 176 -4.69 -3.34 -8.92
N GLU A 177 -5.87 -3.65 -8.35
CA GLU A 177 -7.12 -3.80 -9.13
C GLU A 177 -7.45 -2.49 -9.86
N TYR A 178 -7.40 -1.34 -9.16
CA TYR A 178 -7.63 -0.02 -9.76
C TYR A 178 -6.60 0.29 -10.84
N ALA A 179 -5.31 0.16 -10.54
CA ALA A 179 -4.23 0.43 -11.49
C ALA A 179 -4.33 -0.42 -12.77
N THR A 180 -4.72 -1.70 -12.64
CA THR A 180 -4.88 -2.60 -13.79
C THR A 180 -6.08 -2.22 -14.65
N ARG A 181 -7.20 -1.85 -14.04
CA ARG A 181 -8.39 -1.33 -14.73
C ARG A 181 -8.04 -0.08 -15.54
N ASP A 182 -7.38 0.88 -14.90
CA ASP A 182 -7.10 2.18 -15.50
C ASP A 182 -6.09 2.07 -16.65
N LEU A 183 -5.04 1.26 -16.49
CA LEU A 183 -4.13 0.95 -17.59
C LEU A 183 -4.85 0.32 -18.78
N THR A 184 -5.81 -0.56 -18.53
CA THR A 184 -6.59 -1.20 -19.60
C THR A 184 -7.44 -0.18 -20.35
N THR A 185 -8.04 0.78 -19.66
CA THR A 185 -8.79 1.88 -20.25
C THR A 185 -7.87 2.77 -21.11
N ILE A 186 -6.73 3.19 -20.56
CA ILE A 186 -5.74 4.00 -21.26
C ILE A 186 -5.21 3.29 -22.52
N GLU A 187 -4.99 1.99 -22.46
CA GLU A 187 -4.55 1.18 -23.60
C GLU A 187 -5.61 1.11 -24.71
N ALA A 188 -6.87 0.97 -24.34
CA ALA A 188 -7.98 0.94 -25.32
C ALA A 188 -8.13 2.27 -26.06
N ASP A 189 -8.10 3.39 -25.34
CA ASP A 189 -8.29 4.74 -25.90
C ASP A 189 -7.16 5.17 -26.84
N HIS A 190 -5.95 4.60 -26.70
CA HIS A 190 -4.79 4.95 -27.53
C HIS A 190 -4.48 3.90 -28.62
N SER A 191 -5.31 2.88 -28.75
CA SER A 191 -5.19 1.83 -29.78
C SER A 191 -6.16 2.04 -30.95
N ALA A 192 -7.03 3.04 -30.87
CA ALA A 192 -8.02 3.43 -31.89
C ALA A 192 -7.50 4.60 -32.71
#